data_fa988e17baeba38943fd97a180e5ec72
#
_entry.id   fa988e17baeba38943fd97a180e5ec72
#
_cell.length_a   1.000
_cell.length_b   1.000
_cell.length_c   1.000
_cell.angle_alpha   90.00
_cell.angle_beta   90.00
_cell.angle_gamma   90.00
#
_symmetry.space_group_name_H-M   'P 1'
#
loop_
_entity.id
_entity.type
_entity.pdbx_description
1 polymer ?
#
loop_
_entity_poly.entity_id
_entity_poly.type
_entity_poly.pdbx_seq_one_letter_code
_entity_poly.pdbx_strand_id
1 'polypeptide(L)'
;YLSCLILAAEADSDENTALLLSALENAFRKAGKTYCAVTFFNPIRLPWILPGTPGHQHNNAPGVATDLPLHDRMLSLGYRESTRECAMYRNLADYETPAWVEEKAAKMGGEGYHVERYDPRRHVGLEEMVAALDNTMWSEEIPAAGKSGMDLLVGLKGNVCAGFTGPVYPEKTGRGYFAGLGVAPQFEGHGLGTLLFYRLLEREKQAGAKYMSLFTGEDNHARFIYLNAGFRVVRTFGVMLKEL
;
A
#
# COMPACT_ATOMS: atom_id res chain seq x y z
N TYR A 1 17.28 8.32 5.35
CA TYR A 1 16.34 8.54 4.24
C TYR A 1 16.33 9.99 3.83
N LEU A 2 16.16 10.26 2.54
CA LEU A 2 15.76 11.56 2.01
C LEU A 2 14.23 11.59 2.01
N SER A 3 13.67 12.49 2.81
CA SER A 3 12.22 12.59 2.99
C SER A 3 11.54 13.42 1.90
N CYS A 4 12.18 14.50 1.48
CA CYS A 4 11.75 15.34 0.35
C CYS A 4 12.91 16.20 -0.15
N LEU A 5 12.80 16.64 -1.39
CA LEU A 5 13.61 17.69 -1.98
C LEU A 5 12.66 18.70 -2.64
N ILE A 6 12.70 19.93 -2.15
CA ILE A 6 11.82 21.00 -2.63
C ILE A 6 12.70 22.19 -3.04
N LEU A 7 12.53 22.63 -4.28
CA LEU A 7 13.14 23.82 -4.83
C LEU A 7 12.04 24.85 -5.13
N ALA A 8 12.31 26.12 -4.90
CA ALA A 8 11.48 27.20 -5.43
C ALA A 8 11.52 27.15 -6.97
N ALA A 9 10.42 27.52 -7.62
CA ALA A 9 10.29 27.38 -9.08
C ALA A 9 11.44 28.09 -9.84
N GLU A 10 11.88 29.24 -9.37
CA GLU A 10 13.00 30.01 -9.94
C GLU A 10 14.38 29.37 -9.71
N ALA A 11 14.48 28.46 -8.74
CA ALA A 11 15.71 27.74 -8.40
C ALA A 11 15.66 26.27 -8.87
N ASP A 12 14.61 25.84 -9.51
CA ASP A 12 14.43 24.45 -9.98
C ASP A 12 15.30 24.19 -11.22
N SER A 13 16.53 23.75 -10.97
CA SER A 13 17.53 23.44 -11.99
C SER A 13 18.30 22.16 -11.65
N ASP A 14 18.95 21.58 -12.66
CA ASP A 14 19.81 20.41 -12.51
C ASP A 14 20.98 20.72 -11.58
N GLU A 15 21.58 21.91 -11.71
CA GLU A 15 22.71 22.35 -10.90
C GLU A 15 22.33 22.46 -9.42
N ASN A 16 21.24 23.14 -9.09
CA ASN A 16 20.78 23.29 -7.73
C ASN A 16 20.36 21.95 -7.11
N THR A 17 19.73 21.08 -7.90
CA THR A 17 19.39 19.71 -7.47
C THR A 17 20.66 18.92 -7.12
N ALA A 18 21.68 18.98 -8.00
CA ALA A 18 22.95 18.28 -7.77
C ALA A 18 23.68 18.83 -6.53
N LEU A 19 23.67 20.15 -6.32
CA LEU A 19 24.30 20.80 -5.18
C LEU A 19 23.65 20.33 -3.86
N LEU A 20 22.31 20.34 -3.80
CA LEU A 20 21.59 19.94 -2.59
C LEU A 20 21.75 18.46 -2.28
N LEU A 21 21.64 17.59 -3.29
CA LEU A 21 21.84 16.14 -3.10
C LEU A 21 23.27 15.84 -2.67
N SER A 22 24.27 16.48 -3.29
CA SER A 22 25.68 16.32 -2.90
C SER A 22 25.93 16.75 -1.45
N ALA A 23 25.36 17.88 -1.02
CA ALA A 23 25.47 18.33 0.35
C ALA A 23 24.85 17.34 1.36
N LEU A 24 23.67 16.79 1.02
CA LEU A 24 22.99 15.76 1.82
C LEU A 24 23.78 14.46 1.88
N GLU A 25 24.27 13.97 0.73
CA GLU A 25 25.08 12.75 0.65
C GLU A 25 26.36 12.88 1.49
N ASN A 26 27.02 14.06 1.45
CA ASN A 26 28.17 14.33 2.28
C ASN A 26 27.83 14.34 3.78
N ALA A 27 26.67 14.86 4.16
CA ALA A 27 26.20 14.79 5.55
C ALA A 27 25.94 13.33 5.97
N PHE A 28 25.36 12.52 5.09
CA PHE A 28 25.12 11.09 5.35
C PHE A 28 26.45 10.32 5.49
N ARG A 29 27.43 10.55 4.62
CA ARG A 29 28.78 9.94 4.75
C ARG A 29 29.46 10.31 6.07
N LYS A 30 29.38 11.59 6.47
CA LYS A 30 29.90 12.03 7.75
C LYS A 30 29.20 11.38 8.95
N ALA A 31 27.92 11.02 8.79
CA ALA A 31 27.15 10.30 9.80
C ALA A 31 27.32 8.77 9.71
N GLY A 32 28.27 8.26 8.91
CA GLY A 32 28.56 6.83 8.77
C GLY A 32 27.48 6.06 8.01
N LYS A 33 26.67 6.73 7.18
CA LYS A 33 25.65 6.07 6.35
C LYS A 33 26.25 5.63 5.03
N THR A 34 25.83 4.48 4.56
CA THR A 34 26.31 3.86 3.30
C THR A 34 25.33 4.00 2.14
N TYR A 35 24.10 4.44 2.42
CA TYR A 35 23.06 4.60 1.41
C TYR A 35 22.26 5.87 1.61
N CYS A 36 21.84 6.47 0.49
CA CYS A 36 20.78 7.47 0.42
C CYS A 36 19.56 6.84 -0.28
N ALA A 37 18.39 6.89 0.34
CA ALA A 37 17.18 6.29 -0.19
C ALA A 37 15.98 7.22 -0.07
N VAL A 38 15.13 7.23 -1.12
CA VAL A 38 13.78 7.80 -1.11
C VAL A 38 12.80 6.64 -1.25
N THR A 39 12.06 6.35 -0.19
CA THR A 39 11.25 5.13 -0.08
C THR A 39 10.03 5.34 0.81
N PHE A 40 9.17 4.32 0.90
CA PHE A 40 7.99 4.25 1.77
C PHE A 40 8.25 4.56 3.25
N PHE A 41 9.38 4.17 3.75
CA PHE A 41 9.75 4.29 5.16
C PHE A 41 10.16 5.72 5.56
N ASN A 42 9.56 6.69 4.88
CA ASN A 42 9.76 8.07 5.20
C ASN A 42 9.08 8.41 6.54
N PRO A 43 9.83 8.89 7.55
CA PRO A 43 9.28 9.25 8.85
C PRO A 43 8.37 10.50 8.78
N ILE A 44 8.48 11.29 7.71
CA ILE A 44 7.65 12.46 7.47
C ILE A 44 6.51 12.08 6.52
N ARG A 45 5.28 12.13 7.02
CA ARG A 45 4.10 11.96 6.19
C ARG A 45 3.84 13.25 5.43
N LEU A 46 4.03 13.20 4.11
CA LEU A 46 3.76 14.32 3.21
C LEU A 46 2.57 13.94 2.33
N PRO A 47 1.36 14.43 2.68
CA PRO A 47 0.18 14.17 1.87
C PRO A 47 0.31 14.86 0.51
N TRP A 48 -0.23 14.21 -0.52
CA TRP A 48 -0.29 14.76 -1.87
C TRP A 48 -1.65 14.51 -2.49
N ILE A 49 -2.03 15.36 -3.45
CA ILE A 49 -3.31 15.28 -4.15
C ILE A 49 -3.19 14.24 -5.26
N LEU A 50 -4.14 13.32 -5.30
CA LEU A 50 -4.23 12.27 -6.32
C LEU A 50 -4.69 12.90 -7.65
N PRO A 51 -3.93 12.76 -8.74
CA PRO A 51 -4.29 13.35 -10.04
C PRO A 51 -5.64 12.89 -10.56
N GLY A 52 -6.41 13.82 -11.14
CA GLY A 52 -7.73 13.55 -11.72
C GLY A 52 -8.79 13.17 -10.68
N THR A 53 -8.66 13.68 -9.46
CA THR A 53 -9.65 13.53 -8.39
C THR A 53 -10.12 14.90 -7.88
N PRO A 54 -11.26 15.00 -7.17
CA PRO A 54 -11.75 16.27 -6.61
C PRO A 54 -10.98 16.67 -5.32
N GLY A 55 -9.65 16.65 -5.36
CA GLY A 55 -8.81 17.00 -4.21
C GLY A 55 -8.58 15.86 -3.21
N HIS A 56 -8.84 14.62 -3.59
CA HIS A 56 -8.55 13.46 -2.75
C HIS A 56 -7.04 13.32 -2.53
N GLN A 57 -6.65 12.87 -1.34
CA GLN A 57 -5.25 12.84 -0.90
C GLN A 57 -4.79 11.42 -0.54
N HIS A 58 -3.50 11.19 -0.69
CA HIS A 58 -2.81 10.08 -0.02
C HIS A 58 -1.78 10.64 0.98
N ASN A 59 -1.56 9.93 2.08
CA ASN A 59 -0.82 10.44 3.24
C ASN A 59 0.69 10.55 3.02
N ASN A 60 1.24 9.77 2.09
CA ASN A 60 2.67 9.74 1.77
C ASN A 60 2.89 9.32 0.32
N ALA A 61 4.12 9.49 -0.16
CA ALA A 61 4.56 8.98 -1.45
C ALA A 61 5.62 7.87 -1.24
N PRO A 62 5.62 6.82 -2.05
CA PRO A 62 6.53 5.69 -1.89
C PRO A 62 7.94 5.95 -2.46
N GLY A 63 8.15 7.08 -3.08
CA GLY A 63 9.40 7.41 -3.76
C GLY A 63 9.31 8.74 -4.48
N VAL A 64 10.05 8.89 -5.57
CA VAL A 64 10.01 10.05 -6.46
C VAL A 64 9.07 9.76 -7.63
N ALA A 65 8.12 10.67 -7.88
CA ALA A 65 7.19 10.51 -9.00
C ALA A 65 7.95 10.54 -10.34
N THR A 66 7.69 9.54 -11.19
CA THR A 66 8.43 9.32 -12.44
C THR A 66 8.13 10.37 -13.54
N ASP A 67 7.06 11.15 -13.35
CA ASP A 67 6.66 12.24 -14.23
C ASP A 67 7.24 13.61 -13.79
N LEU A 68 8.09 13.64 -12.76
CA LEU A 68 8.76 14.87 -12.31
C LEU A 68 10.22 14.93 -12.77
N PRO A 69 10.73 16.12 -13.13
CA PRO A 69 12.14 16.30 -13.50
C PRO A 69 13.14 15.79 -12.48
N LEU A 70 12.77 15.82 -11.21
CA LEU A 70 13.60 15.29 -10.11
C LEU A 70 13.97 13.83 -10.30
N HIS A 71 13.07 12.99 -10.84
CA HIS A 71 13.33 11.58 -11.11
C HIS A 71 14.52 11.39 -12.07
N ASP A 72 14.48 12.05 -13.23
CA ASP A 72 15.54 11.95 -14.23
C ASP A 72 16.86 12.56 -13.74
N ARG A 73 16.79 13.66 -12.99
CA ARG A 73 17.95 14.28 -12.34
C ARG A 73 18.61 13.33 -11.35
N MET A 74 17.83 12.64 -10.54
CA MET A 74 18.38 11.65 -9.59
C MET A 74 19.05 10.48 -10.33
N LEU A 75 18.45 9.97 -11.40
CA LEU A 75 19.08 8.94 -12.24
C LEU A 75 20.42 9.42 -12.80
N SER A 76 20.48 10.64 -13.36
CA SER A 76 21.74 11.23 -13.89
C SER A 76 22.81 11.44 -12.83
N LEU A 77 22.41 11.61 -11.55
CA LEU A 77 23.31 11.77 -10.41
C LEU A 77 23.69 10.44 -9.74
N GLY A 78 23.41 9.30 -10.39
CA GLY A 78 23.83 7.97 -9.96
C GLY A 78 22.89 7.29 -8.97
N TYR A 79 21.70 7.79 -8.77
CA TYR A 79 20.62 7.03 -8.13
C TYR A 79 20.09 5.96 -9.10
N ARG A 80 19.59 4.87 -8.55
CA ARG A 80 18.88 3.84 -9.33
C ARG A 80 17.48 3.63 -8.76
N GLU A 81 16.54 3.27 -9.60
CA GLU A 81 15.28 2.71 -9.15
C GLU A 81 15.52 1.30 -8.61
N SER A 82 15.20 1.06 -7.36
CA SER A 82 15.21 -0.30 -6.78
C SER A 82 13.91 -1.03 -7.07
N THR A 83 12.78 -0.32 -6.97
CA THR A 83 11.44 -0.79 -7.35
C THR A 83 10.64 0.36 -7.92
N ARG A 84 9.60 0.02 -8.68
CA ARG A 84 8.61 0.98 -9.19
C ARG A 84 7.25 0.69 -8.59
N GLU A 85 6.62 1.74 -8.05
CA GLU A 85 5.36 1.64 -7.33
C GLU A 85 4.25 2.38 -8.08
N CYS A 86 3.12 1.72 -8.28
CA CYS A 86 1.91 2.33 -8.82
C CYS A 86 1.03 2.86 -7.68
N ALA A 87 0.77 4.16 -7.68
CA ALA A 87 -0.32 4.73 -6.89
C ALA A 87 -1.64 4.46 -7.61
N MET A 88 -2.52 3.75 -6.96
CA MET A 88 -3.82 3.37 -7.52
C MET A 88 -4.96 4.00 -6.70
N TYR A 89 -6.05 4.31 -7.39
CA TYR A 89 -7.19 5.03 -6.82
C TYR A 89 -8.52 4.46 -7.33
N ARG A 90 -9.51 4.40 -6.43
CA ARG A 90 -10.92 4.11 -6.72
C ARG A 90 -11.82 5.05 -5.90
N ASN A 91 -12.80 5.69 -6.55
CA ASN A 91 -13.94 6.32 -5.88
C ASN A 91 -14.90 5.22 -5.38
N LEU A 92 -15.36 5.32 -4.14
CA LEU A 92 -16.29 4.34 -3.57
C LEU A 92 -17.77 4.77 -3.66
N ALA A 93 -18.07 6.00 -4.06
CA ALA A 93 -19.45 6.47 -4.16
C ALA A 93 -20.29 5.59 -5.10
N ASP A 94 -19.73 5.24 -6.24
CA ASP A 94 -20.33 4.39 -7.29
C ASP A 94 -19.90 2.91 -7.21
N TYR A 95 -19.20 2.52 -6.15
CA TYR A 95 -18.78 1.13 -5.99
C TYR A 95 -19.97 0.23 -5.63
N GLU A 96 -20.13 -0.83 -6.37
CA GLU A 96 -21.03 -1.94 -6.07
C GLU A 96 -20.25 -3.25 -6.20
N THR A 97 -20.50 -4.17 -5.27
CA THR A 97 -19.87 -5.49 -5.32
C THR A 97 -20.44 -6.28 -6.50
N PRO A 98 -19.63 -6.71 -7.47
CA PRO A 98 -20.12 -7.47 -8.61
C PRO A 98 -20.75 -8.81 -8.19
N ALA A 99 -21.84 -9.22 -8.87
CA ALA A 99 -22.57 -10.46 -8.52
C ALA A 99 -21.68 -11.72 -8.49
N TRP A 100 -20.69 -11.80 -9.39
CA TRP A 100 -19.77 -12.95 -9.44
C TRP A 100 -18.94 -13.13 -8.17
N VAL A 101 -18.81 -12.07 -7.33
CA VAL A 101 -18.09 -12.16 -6.04
C VAL A 101 -18.86 -13.08 -5.09
N GLU A 102 -20.19 -13.02 -5.09
CA GLU A 102 -21.03 -13.89 -4.27
C GLU A 102 -20.99 -15.34 -4.79
N GLU A 103 -20.99 -15.53 -6.09
CA GLU A 103 -20.83 -16.85 -6.71
C GLU A 103 -19.47 -17.47 -6.34
N LYS A 104 -18.42 -16.65 -6.40
CA LYS A 104 -17.07 -17.06 -5.97
C LYS A 104 -17.03 -17.39 -4.49
N ALA A 105 -17.63 -16.57 -3.63
CA ALA A 105 -17.70 -16.80 -2.19
C ALA A 105 -18.43 -18.12 -1.88
N ALA A 106 -19.55 -18.40 -2.54
CA ALA A 106 -20.29 -19.64 -2.39
C ALA A 106 -19.47 -20.87 -2.80
N LYS A 107 -18.77 -20.80 -3.95
CA LYS A 107 -17.88 -21.88 -4.39
C LYS A 107 -16.76 -22.14 -3.38
N MET A 108 -16.10 -21.08 -2.92
CA MET A 108 -15.03 -21.16 -1.94
C MET A 108 -15.53 -21.69 -0.59
N GLY A 109 -16.77 -21.33 -0.21
CA GLY A 109 -17.45 -21.88 0.98
C GLY A 109 -17.59 -23.40 0.92
N GLY A 110 -17.92 -23.96 -0.25
CA GLY A 110 -17.93 -25.41 -0.49
C GLY A 110 -16.55 -26.08 -0.29
N GLU A 111 -15.49 -25.33 -0.47
CA GLU A 111 -14.11 -25.77 -0.21
C GLU A 111 -13.65 -25.43 1.25
N GLY A 112 -14.53 -24.87 2.08
CA GLY A 112 -14.25 -24.51 3.45
C GLY A 112 -13.51 -23.18 3.61
N TYR A 113 -13.42 -22.34 2.56
CA TYR A 113 -12.87 -20.99 2.64
C TYR A 113 -13.98 -19.96 2.79
N HIS A 114 -13.77 -18.95 3.63
CA HIS A 114 -14.66 -17.81 3.75
C HIS A 114 -13.94 -16.58 4.27
N VAL A 115 -14.59 -15.42 4.20
CA VAL A 115 -14.07 -14.13 4.70
C VAL A 115 -15.06 -13.58 5.70
N GLU A 116 -14.57 -13.25 6.89
CA GLU A 116 -15.36 -12.58 7.91
C GLU A 116 -14.51 -11.64 8.78
N ARG A 117 -15.15 -10.89 9.68
CA ARG A 117 -14.45 -10.08 10.66
C ARG A 117 -13.74 -10.99 11.66
N TYR A 118 -12.50 -10.64 11.99
CA TYR A 118 -11.69 -11.38 12.96
C TYR A 118 -12.36 -11.40 14.35
N ASP A 119 -12.49 -12.59 14.93
CA ASP A 119 -12.90 -12.82 16.32
C ASP A 119 -11.87 -13.74 17.00
N PRO A 120 -11.06 -13.23 17.97
CA PRO A 120 -10.01 -14.02 18.63
C PRO A 120 -10.54 -15.19 19.46
N ARG A 121 -11.86 -15.26 19.73
CA ARG A 121 -12.46 -16.39 20.44
C ARG A 121 -12.80 -17.55 19.52
N ARG A 122 -12.86 -17.31 18.22
CA ARG A 122 -13.29 -18.29 17.20
C ARG A 122 -12.18 -18.64 16.23
N HIS A 123 -11.33 -17.68 15.88
CA HIS A 123 -10.31 -17.83 14.87
C HIS A 123 -8.94 -18.06 15.49
N VAL A 124 -8.15 -18.91 14.86
CA VAL A 124 -6.81 -19.29 15.32
C VAL A 124 -5.75 -19.01 14.26
N GLY A 125 -4.50 -18.83 14.67
CA GLY A 125 -3.38 -18.74 13.75
C GLY A 125 -3.19 -17.38 13.07
N LEU A 126 -3.71 -16.27 13.63
CA LEU A 126 -3.53 -14.94 13.04
C LEU A 126 -2.05 -14.52 13.03
N GLU A 127 -1.35 -14.68 14.15
CA GLU A 127 0.06 -14.28 14.29
C GLU A 127 0.96 -15.15 13.40
N GLU A 128 0.73 -16.45 13.37
CA GLU A 128 1.46 -17.40 12.53
C GLU A 128 1.23 -17.13 11.04
N MET A 129 -0.01 -16.83 10.66
CA MET A 129 -0.36 -16.48 9.29
C MET A 129 0.35 -15.21 8.83
N VAL A 130 0.35 -14.16 9.67
CA VAL A 130 1.01 -12.90 9.34
C VAL A 130 2.55 -13.07 9.31
N ALA A 131 3.11 -13.85 10.23
CA ALA A 131 4.55 -14.15 10.24
C ALA A 131 5.00 -14.86 8.96
N ALA A 132 4.16 -15.74 8.38
CA ALA A 132 4.45 -16.42 7.12
C ALA A 132 4.50 -15.49 5.89
N LEU A 133 4.03 -14.24 6.02
CA LEU A 133 4.07 -13.24 4.95
C LEU A 133 5.39 -12.44 4.91
N ASP A 134 6.28 -12.63 5.88
CA ASP A 134 7.61 -12.00 5.98
C ASP A 134 7.58 -10.46 5.80
N ASN A 135 6.60 -9.81 6.43
CA ASN A 135 6.44 -8.37 6.39
C ASN A 135 6.43 -7.79 7.81
N THR A 136 7.50 -7.10 8.18
CA THR A 136 7.71 -6.58 9.54
C THR A 136 6.58 -5.64 9.99
N MET A 137 6.08 -4.75 9.10
CA MET A 137 5.00 -3.83 9.45
C MET A 137 3.70 -4.58 9.75
N TRP A 138 3.38 -5.58 8.94
CA TRP A 138 2.17 -6.40 9.16
C TRP A 138 2.28 -7.25 10.41
N SER A 139 3.48 -7.75 10.73
CA SER A 139 3.71 -8.55 11.94
C SER A 139 3.46 -7.79 13.24
N GLU A 140 3.57 -6.47 13.21
CA GLU A 140 3.27 -5.59 14.34
C GLU A 140 1.81 -5.10 14.29
N GLU A 141 1.37 -4.56 13.15
CA GLU A 141 0.10 -3.85 13.01
C GLU A 141 -1.10 -4.80 13.06
N ILE A 142 -1.06 -5.93 12.35
CA ILE A 142 -2.25 -6.78 12.19
C ILE A 142 -2.63 -7.51 13.48
N PRO A 143 -1.70 -8.14 14.23
CA PRO A 143 -2.03 -8.68 15.54
C PRO A 143 -2.51 -7.62 16.54
N ALA A 144 -1.92 -6.41 16.50
CA ALA A 144 -2.35 -5.31 17.36
C ALA A 144 -3.78 -4.86 17.04
N ALA A 145 -4.13 -4.75 15.76
CA ALA A 145 -5.50 -4.46 15.30
C ALA A 145 -6.49 -5.54 15.76
N GLY A 146 -6.14 -6.80 15.63
CA GLY A 146 -6.92 -7.92 16.10
C GLY A 146 -7.17 -7.89 17.61
N LYS A 147 -6.14 -7.64 18.41
CA LYS A 147 -6.21 -7.54 19.87
C LYS A 147 -7.03 -6.33 20.36
N SER A 148 -6.96 -5.20 19.65
CA SER A 148 -7.72 -4.00 19.99
C SER A 148 -9.18 -4.04 19.54
N GLY A 149 -9.60 -5.09 18.82
CA GLY A 149 -10.97 -5.25 18.34
C GLY A 149 -11.32 -4.33 17.17
N MET A 150 -10.33 -3.83 16.43
CA MET A 150 -10.55 -3.10 15.18
C MET A 150 -11.28 -3.97 14.15
N ASP A 151 -11.90 -3.35 13.16
CA ASP A 151 -12.57 -4.05 12.07
C ASP A 151 -11.54 -4.65 11.10
N LEU A 152 -11.03 -5.82 11.45
CA LEU A 152 -10.05 -6.57 10.66
C LEU A 152 -10.76 -7.71 9.94
N LEU A 153 -10.61 -7.80 8.62
CA LEU A 153 -11.12 -8.92 7.83
C LEU A 153 -10.07 -10.02 7.71
N VAL A 154 -10.51 -11.25 7.94
CA VAL A 154 -9.67 -12.44 7.77
C VAL A 154 -10.28 -13.40 6.76
N GLY A 155 -9.42 -13.95 5.93
CA GLY A 155 -9.73 -15.12 5.13
C GLY A 155 -9.43 -16.37 5.94
N LEU A 156 -10.35 -17.30 5.96
CA LEU A 156 -10.31 -18.49 6.81
C LEU A 156 -10.35 -19.76 5.96
N LYS A 157 -9.68 -20.80 6.44
CA LYS A 157 -9.91 -22.19 6.06
C LYS A 157 -10.48 -22.92 7.30
N GLY A 158 -11.78 -23.21 7.30
CA GLY A 158 -12.45 -23.57 8.55
C GLY A 158 -12.40 -22.42 9.56
N ASN A 159 -11.70 -22.59 10.69
CA ASN A 159 -11.45 -21.53 11.69
C ASN A 159 -9.99 -21.03 11.71
N VAL A 160 -9.14 -21.50 10.81
CA VAL A 160 -7.73 -21.14 10.73
C VAL A 160 -7.55 -19.91 9.83
N CYS A 161 -6.86 -18.89 10.31
CA CYS A 161 -6.52 -17.69 9.53
C CYS A 161 -5.60 -18.06 8.36
N ALA A 162 -6.07 -17.82 7.15
CA ALA A 162 -5.39 -18.12 5.90
C ALA A 162 -4.91 -16.85 5.18
N GLY A 163 -5.50 -15.68 5.52
CA GLY A 163 -5.15 -14.39 4.98
C GLY A 163 -5.84 -13.27 5.74
N PHE A 164 -5.49 -12.02 5.42
CA PHE A 164 -6.08 -10.84 6.03
C PHE A 164 -6.22 -9.68 5.05
N THR A 165 -7.03 -8.69 5.41
CA THR A 165 -7.03 -7.33 4.85
C THR A 165 -7.62 -6.35 5.85
N GLY A 166 -7.24 -5.07 5.71
CA GLY A 166 -7.65 -4.03 6.67
C GLY A 166 -6.47 -3.60 7.56
N PRO A 167 -6.69 -3.09 8.79
CA PRO A 167 -8.00 -2.84 9.41
C PRO A 167 -8.83 -1.78 8.65
N VAL A 168 -10.16 -1.87 8.78
CA VAL A 168 -11.13 -1.04 8.05
C VAL A 168 -11.50 0.19 8.88
N TYR A 169 -11.21 1.37 8.38
CA TYR A 169 -11.72 2.65 8.91
C TYR A 169 -11.47 3.80 7.93
N PRO A 170 -12.39 4.77 7.85
CA PRO A 170 -12.14 5.98 7.06
C PRO A 170 -11.21 6.93 7.82
N GLU A 171 -10.22 7.46 7.13
CA GLU A 171 -9.38 8.56 7.61
C GLU A 171 -10.13 9.89 7.57
N LYS A 172 -9.59 10.93 8.22
CA LYS A 172 -10.17 12.29 8.23
C LYS A 172 -10.37 12.89 6.82
N THR A 173 -9.57 12.48 5.86
CA THR A 173 -9.69 12.87 4.45
C THR A 173 -10.85 12.19 3.71
N GLY A 174 -11.45 11.18 4.33
CA GLY A 174 -12.44 10.30 3.71
C GLY A 174 -11.82 9.13 2.94
N ARG A 175 -10.49 8.94 3.00
CA ARG A 175 -9.79 7.77 2.45
C ARG A 175 -10.07 6.56 3.33
N GLY A 176 -10.47 5.43 2.74
CA GLY A 176 -10.48 4.15 3.42
C GLY A 176 -9.04 3.70 3.70
N TYR A 177 -8.76 3.35 4.96
CA TYR A 177 -7.44 2.87 5.38
C TYR A 177 -7.20 1.44 4.89
N PHE A 178 -5.95 1.18 4.54
CA PHE A 178 -5.55 -0.13 4.02
C PHE A 178 -4.07 -0.38 4.38
N ALA A 179 -3.84 -1.23 5.38
CA ALA A 179 -2.48 -1.63 5.75
C ALA A 179 -1.90 -2.62 4.74
N GLY A 180 -2.74 -3.51 4.21
CA GLY A 180 -2.34 -4.50 3.25
C GLY A 180 -3.36 -5.60 3.00
N LEU A 181 -3.00 -6.47 2.08
CA LEU A 181 -3.70 -7.70 1.73
C LEU A 181 -2.68 -8.82 1.65
N GLY A 182 -2.83 -9.84 2.45
CA GLY A 182 -1.95 -11.00 2.45
C GLY A 182 -2.72 -12.31 2.55
N VAL A 183 -2.23 -13.32 1.84
CA VAL A 183 -2.68 -14.72 1.94
C VAL A 183 -1.43 -15.55 2.19
N ALA A 184 -1.44 -16.38 3.22
CA ALA A 184 -0.29 -17.21 3.53
C ALA A 184 -0.03 -18.21 2.39
N PRO A 185 1.24 -18.48 2.04
CA PRO A 185 1.61 -19.24 0.83
C PRO A 185 0.88 -20.56 0.67
N GLN A 186 0.67 -21.29 1.76
CA GLN A 186 -0.03 -22.59 1.73
C GLN A 186 -1.54 -22.52 1.39
N PHE A 187 -2.11 -21.29 1.38
CA PHE A 187 -3.52 -21.04 1.06
C PHE A 187 -3.71 -20.21 -0.21
N GLU A 188 -2.65 -19.95 -0.95
CA GLU A 188 -2.71 -19.26 -2.23
C GLU A 188 -3.36 -20.14 -3.33
N GLY A 189 -3.68 -19.50 -4.46
CA GLY A 189 -4.24 -20.20 -5.63
C GLY A 189 -5.75 -20.46 -5.59
N HIS A 190 -6.40 -20.30 -4.43
CA HIS A 190 -7.85 -20.50 -4.27
C HIS A 190 -8.69 -19.24 -4.54
N GLY A 191 -8.05 -18.09 -4.79
CA GLY A 191 -8.73 -16.82 -5.02
C GLY A 191 -9.16 -16.08 -3.76
N LEU A 192 -8.63 -16.48 -2.59
CA LEU A 192 -8.94 -15.87 -1.29
C LEU A 192 -8.55 -14.38 -1.25
N GLY A 193 -7.40 -14.00 -1.80
CA GLY A 193 -6.97 -12.61 -1.90
C GLY A 193 -7.95 -11.74 -2.68
N THR A 194 -8.51 -12.26 -3.77
CA THR A 194 -9.56 -11.55 -4.51
C THR A 194 -10.79 -11.33 -3.64
N LEU A 195 -11.29 -12.38 -2.97
CA LEU A 195 -12.48 -12.26 -2.12
C LEU A 195 -12.25 -11.29 -0.97
N LEU A 196 -11.11 -11.37 -0.29
CA LEU A 196 -10.71 -10.44 0.77
C LEU A 196 -10.76 -8.98 0.29
N PHE A 197 -10.21 -8.70 -0.90
CA PHE A 197 -10.16 -7.33 -1.41
C PHE A 197 -11.56 -6.77 -1.73
N TYR A 198 -12.43 -7.56 -2.36
CA TYR A 198 -13.80 -7.11 -2.63
C TYR A 198 -14.61 -6.89 -1.34
N ARG A 199 -14.43 -7.75 -0.32
CA ARG A 199 -15.03 -7.55 1.00
C ARG A 199 -14.46 -6.32 1.72
N LEU A 200 -13.18 -6.02 1.54
CA LEU A 200 -12.58 -4.77 2.03
C LEU A 200 -13.30 -3.54 1.44
N LEU A 201 -13.48 -3.49 0.12
CA LEU A 201 -14.13 -2.35 -0.54
C LEU A 201 -15.56 -2.14 -0.06
N GLU A 202 -16.30 -3.23 0.10
CA GLU A 202 -17.65 -3.21 0.63
C GLU A 202 -17.66 -2.66 2.08
N ARG A 203 -16.79 -3.14 2.93
CA ARG A 203 -16.69 -2.71 4.32
C ARG A 203 -16.21 -1.27 4.46
N GLU A 204 -15.24 -0.83 3.67
CA GLU A 204 -14.78 0.56 3.66
C GLU A 204 -15.91 1.52 3.23
N LYS A 205 -16.68 1.16 2.19
CA LYS A 205 -17.86 1.92 1.78
C LYS A 205 -18.90 1.98 2.89
N GLN A 206 -19.22 0.86 3.55
CA GLN A 206 -20.15 0.79 4.68
C GLN A 206 -19.67 1.60 5.89
N ALA A 207 -18.37 1.65 6.13
CA ALA A 207 -17.75 2.46 7.17
C ALA A 207 -17.75 3.97 6.86
N GLY A 208 -18.15 4.37 5.64
CA GLY A 208 -18.25 5.77 5.22
C GLY A 208 -17.03 6.30 4.48
N ALA A 209 -16.11 5.46 4.07
CA ALA A 209 -15.02 5.87 3.20
C ALA A 209 -15.55 6.34 1.84
N LYS A 210 -15.01 7.47 1.35
CA LYS A 210 -15.40 8.08 0.07
C LYS A 210 -14.60 7.55 -1.10
N TYR A 211 -13.36 7.15 -0.85
CA TYR A 211 -12.43 6.62 -1.83
C TYR A 211 -11.38 5.75 -1.17
N MET A 212 -10.74 4.93 -1.97
CA MET A 212 -9.51 4.25 -1.57
C MET A 212 -8.35 4.63 -2.49
N SER A 213 -7.17 4.68 -1.90
CA SER A 213 -5.91 4.77 -2.63
C SER A 213 -4.87 3.89 -1.94
N LEU A 214 -4.05 3.23 -2.75
CA LEU A 214 -3.03 2.28 -2.31
C LEU A 214 -1.80 2.38 -3.21
N PHE A 215 -0.71 1.79 -2.76
CA PHE A 215 0.48 1.54 -3.57
C PHE A 215 0.66 0.04 -3.78
N THR A 216 1.21 -0.29 -4.92
CA THR A 216 1.60 -1.66 -5.26
C THR A 216 2.76 -1.63 -6.25
N GLY A 217 3.68 -2.57 -6.12
CA GLY A 217 4.76 -2.73 -7.10
C GLY A 217 4.20 -2.94 -8.51
N GLU A 218 4.87 -2.38 -9.50
CA GLU A 218 4.45 -2.48 -10.90
C GLU A 218 4.35 -3.94 -11.36
N ASP A 219 5.24 -4.80 -10.86
CA ASP A 219 5.30 -6.23 -11.16
C ASP A 219 4.49 -7.10 -10.19
N ASN A 220 3.80 -6.50 -9.21
CA ASN A 220 3.04 -7.25 -8.23
C ASN A 220 1.73 -7.79 -8.84
N HIS A 221 1.53 -9.11 -8.80
CA HIS A 221 0.31 -9.75 -9.29
C HIS A 221 -0.97 -9.25 -8.62
N ALA A 222 -0.92 -8.78 -7.37
CA ALA A 222 -2.06 -8.18 -6.69
C ALA A 222 -2.62 -6.94 -7.43
N ARG A 223 -1.80 -6.27 -8.23
CA ARG A 223 -2.22 -5.15 -9.09
C ARG A 223 -3.42 -5.51 -9.99
N PHE A 224 -3.48 -6.74 -10.51
CA PHE A 224 -4.59 -7.19 -11.33
C PHE A 224 -5.91 -7.30 -10.53
N ILE A 225 -5.83 -7.67 -9.24
CA ILE A 225 -7.01 -7.66 -8.36
C ILE A 225 -7.56 -6.23 -8.26
N TYR A 226 -6.69 -5.25 -8.07
CA TYR A 226 -7.07 -3.84 -7.94
C TYR A 226 -7.64 -3.27 -9.24
N LEU A 227 -7.00 -3.55 -10.39
CA LEU A 227 -7.51 -3.13 -11.70
C LEU A 227 -8.90 -3.73 -11.97
N ASN A 228 -9.10 -5.02 -11.71
CA ASN A 228 -10.39 -5.69 -11.88
C ASN A 228 -11.47 -5.14 -10.93
N ALA A 229 -11.06 -4.63 -9.75
CA ALA A 229 -11.96 -3.95 -8.83
C ALA A 229 -12.22 -2.48 -9.21
N GLY A 230 -11.74 -2.04 -10.37
CA GLY A 230 -11.98 -0.72 -10.94
C GLY A 230 -11.05 0.38 -10.41
N PHE A 231 -9.94 0.02 -9.78
CA PHE A 231 -8.88 0.97 -9.51
C PHE A 231 -8.17 1.37 -10.80
N ARG A 232 -7.73 2.61 -10.88
CA ARG A 232 -6.86 3.11 -11.94
C ARG A 232 -5.53 3.55 -11.37
N VAL A 233 -4.47 3.41 -12.13
CA VAL A 233 -3.17 4.02 -11.80
C VAL A 233 -3.30 5.53 -11.99
N VAL A 234 -2.93 6.29 -10.97
CA VAL A 234 -2.98 7.77 -11.00
C VAL A 234 -1.59 8.40 -11.08
N ARG A 235 -0.57 7.71 -10.60
CA ARG A 235 0.83 8.11 -10.70
C ARG A 235 1.74 6.92 -10.45
N THR A 236 2.96 6.97 -10.98
CA THR A 236 4.00 5.98 -10.74
C THR A 236 5.17 6.64 -10.02
N PHE A 237 5.83 5.90 -9.14
CA PHE A 237 6.95 6.39 -8.35
C PHE A 237 8.14 5.43 -8.46
N GLY A 238 9.34 5.96 -8.60
CA GLY A 238 10.57 5.22 -8.43
C GLY A 238 11.01 5.25 -6.97
N VAL A 239 11.24 4.08 -6.37
CA VAL A 239 11.94 3.97 -5.09
C VAL A 239 13.42 4.14 -5.40
N MET A 240 13.98 5.29 -5.01
CA MET A 240 15.34 5.68 -5.42
C MET A 240 16.36 5.28 -4.37
N LEU A 241 17.48 4.74 -4.81
CA LEU A 241 18.57 4.30 -3.97
C LEU A 241 19.91 4.67 -4.59
N LYS A 242 20.84 5.19 -3.76
CA LYS A 242 22.23 5.45 -4.13
C LYS A 242 23.17 4.96 -3.04
N GLU A 243 24.20 4.23 -3.40
CA GLU A 243 25.35 3.92 -2.57
C GLU A 243 26.21 5.16 -2.36
N LEU A 244 26.76 5.38 -1.15
CA LEU A 244 27.45 6.60 -0.76
C LEU A 244 28.96 6.42 -0.60
#